data_eb2dc27d85bcbd6b8bcf09bf958d7eda
#
_entry.id   eb2dc27d85bcbd6b8bcf09bf958d7eda
#
_cell.length_a   1.000
_cell.length_b   1.000
_cell.length_c   1.000
_cell.angle_alpha   90.00
_cell.angle_beta   90.00
_cell.angle_gamma   90.00
#
_symmetry.space_group_name_H-M   'P 1'
#
loop_
_entity.id
_entity.type
_entity.pdbx_description
1 polymer ?
#
loop_
_entity_poly.entity_id
_entity_poly.type
_entity_poly.pdbx_seq_one_letter_code
_entity_poly.pdbx_strand_id
1 'polypeptide(L)'
;MPPTISRRSAPEWWSYAESVSGRRLPKGSCRGTRRRTAPEACAGRPARSRDRYANLNRPSDHGHAAQRLDERRAEGAEWRRQVPHSAQTEWKVLPDRADPVEILIGQGKTRISELLPIRYARMKANPFAFLRGAAAIMAADLPPGPATGLRVQACGDCHLANFGAYAAPEGTPVFDVNDFDETLPACFEWDVKRLAVSLAVAGRVAGASDREARQLARTATKNYRRHLGRLALMSPLEAWSSRIDLAGAIADIDTPKIRRNIEKRRVAVLRGAAEHYGLVERKNGDWKIRDKPPLVHHLSHRELHAHQAFASYAETLQEDRRVLLQRYHHRDVAFKTVGVGSVGTFCAIGLFVSDDGAPLLLQIKEAQQSVLEAFAGASAYLNHGERVIVGERMMQAATDIFLGWTRNPVNGRYFYVRRLKDSRLANIGTRLEAELPFYAALCGRTLARAHARSGDAVALSGYMGDDSEFDKAIAEFAMAYADQTKRDWRGLLDAIKAGRITADAQHVSPT
;
A
#
# COMPACT_ATOMS: atom_id res chain seq x y z
N MET A 1 56.33 -7.20 -15.86
CA MET A 1 56.00 -7.40 -14.42
C MET A 1 54.81 -6.54 -14.10
N PRO A 2 53.64 -7.11 -13.83
CA PRO A 2 52.47 -6.33 -13.38
C PRO A 2 52.56 -6.08 -11.88
N PRO A 3 52.01 -4.99 -11.33
CA PRO A 3 52.06 -4.68 -9.91
C PRO A 3 51.09 -5.50 -9.10
N THR A 4 51.54 -5.99 -7.97
CA THR A 4 50.82 -6.71 -6.93
C THR A 4 49.74 -5.83 -6.30
N ILE A 5 48.47 -6.25 -6.39
CA ILE A 5 47.35 -5.64 -5.70
C ILE A 5 47.33 -6.14 -4.25
N SER A 6 47.54 -5.21 -3.30
CA SER A 6 47.43 -5.49 -1.87
C SER A 6 45.96 -5.76 -1.50
N ARG A 7 45.71 -6.88 -0.84
CA ARG A 7 44.42 -7.20 -0.20
C ARG A 7 44.12 -6.16 0.88
N ARG A 8 43.19 -5.26 0.62
CA ARG A 8 42.57 -4.45 1.66
C ARG A 8 41.44 -5.26 2.30
N SER A 9 41.46 -5.29 3.62
CA SER A 9 40.52 -5.98 4.50
C SER A 9 39.07 -5.66 4.18
N ALA A 10 38.22 -6.68 4.11
CA ALA A 10 36.77 -6.57 4.02
C ALA A 10 36.21 -5.87 5.26
N PRO A 11 35.09 -5.10 5.15
CA PRO A 11 34.47 -4.46 6.29
C PRO A 11 33.99 -5.46 7.34
N GLU A 12 34.10 -5.15 8.61
CA GLU A 12 33.85 -6.03 9.77
C GLU A 12 32.45 -6.68 9.85
N TRP A 13 31.48 -6.23 9.09
CA TRP A 13 30.14 -6.83 9.07
C TRP A 13 30.05 -8.13 8.24
N TRP A 14 31.10 -8.50 7.47
CA TRP A 14 31.19 -9.78 6.74
C TRP A 14 31.67 -10.93 7.61
N SER A 15 32.37 -10.68 8.71
CA SER A 15 32.97 -11.72 9.55
C SER A 15 31.94 -12.50 10.40
N TYR A 16 30.70 -12.00 10.54
CA TYR A 16 29.69 -12.65 11.39
C TYR A 16 28.90 -13.77 10.69
N ALA A 17 28.93 -13.87 9.38
CA ALA A 17 28.22 -14.89 8.62
C ALA A 17 29.00 -16.23 8.53
N GLU A 18 30.32 -16.23 8.70
CA GLU A 18 31.14 -17.45 8.58
C GLU A 18 31.23 -18.27 9.88
N SER A 19 30.83 -17.77 11.04
CA SER A 19 31.01 -18.46 12.32
C SER A 19 29.90 -19.48 12.68
N VAL A 20 28.84 -19.62 11.89
CA VAL A 20 27.68 -20.50 12.22
C VAL A 20 27.69 -21.82 11.44
N SER A 21 28.57 -22.03 10.46
CA SER A 21 28.55 -23.24 9.62
C SER A 21 29.46 -24.41 10.06
N GLY A 22 30.02 -24.39 11.27
CA GLY A 22 31.03 -25.33 11.72
C GLY A 22 30.67 -26.16 12.93
N ARG A 23 29.54 -26.90 13.00
CA ARG A 23 29.39 -28.01 13.95
C ARG A 23 28.92 -29.29 13.26
N ARG A 24 29.87 -30.21 13.07
CA ARG A 24 29.60 -31.61 12.72
C ARG A 24 29.03 -32.32 13.95
N LEU A 25 27.91 -33.01 13.77
CA LEU A 25 27.37 -33.96 14.75
C LEU A 25 28.06 -35.29 14.64
N PRO A 26 28.36 -36.01 15.75
CA PRO A 26 29.00 -37.31 15.72
C PRO A 26 28.03 -38.44 15.31
N LYS A 27 28.52 -39.38 14.51
CA LYS A 27 27.85 -40.64 14.19
C LYS A 27 27.88 -41.58 15.41
N GLY A 28 26.71 -41.85 15.98
CA GLY A 28 26.52 -42.85 17.01
C GLY A 28 25.63 -43.97 16.47
N SER A 29 26.20 -45.18 16.36
CA SER A 29 25.46 -46.44 16.09
C SER A 29 24.80 -46.93 17.37
N CYS A 30 23.50 -47.28 17.32
CA CYS A 30 22.92 -48.19 18.30
C CYS A 30 21.88 -49.11 17.64
N ARG A 31 22.12 -50.40 17.88
CA ARG A 31 21.22 -51.53 17.60
C ARG A 31 20.06 -51.59 18.55
N GLY A 32 18.93 -51.96 18.03
CA GLY A 32 17.72 -52.60 18.45
C GLY A 32 17.36 -52.82 19.88
N THR A 33 16.08 -52.55 20.15
CA THR A 33 15.16 -53.53 20.84
C THR A 33 13.71 -53.07 20.70
N ARG A 34 12.82 -54.05 20.59
CA ARG A 34 11.38 -53.94 20.34
C ARG A 34 10.56 -53.55 21.58
N ARG A 35 9.40 -52.97 21.33
CA ARG A 35 8.05 -53.12 21.93
C ARG A 35 7.49 -51.91 22.69
N ARG A 36 6.38 -51.47 22.20
CA ARG A 36 4.97 -51.37 22.59
C ARG A 36 4.33 -49.98 22.57
N THR A 37 3.41 -49.85 21.63
CA THR A 37 2.03 -49.28 21.68
C THR A 37 1.77 -47.89 22.28
N ALA A 38 1.49 -46.93 21.34
CA ALA A 38 0.35 -46.01 21.18
C ALA A 38 0.17 -44.85 22.21
N PRO A 39 -0.49 -43.72 21.82
CA PRO A 39 -1.14 -43.35 20.56
C PRO A 39 -0.61 -42.04 19.92
N GLU A 40 -0.97 -41.90 18.67
CA GLU A 40 -0.70 -40.78 17.78
C GLU A 40 -1.27 -39.43 18.26
N ALA A 41 -0.41 -38.44 18.36
CA ALA A 41 -0.81 -37.05 18.29
C ALA A 41 -0.30 -36.50 16.95
N CYS A 42 -1.22 -36.17 16.05
CA CYS A 42 -0.94 -35.58 14.73
C CYS A 42 -0.16 -34.26 14.86
N ALA A 43 1.14 -34.33 14.67
CA ALA A 43 1.94 -33.13 14.37
C ALA A 43 1.90 -32.90 12.86
N GLY A 44 0.99 -32.04 12.40
CA GLY A 44 0.92 -31.61 11.02
C GLY A 44 2.19 -30.87 10.61
N ARG A 45 2.86 -31.35 9.56
CA ARG A 45 3.95 -30.65 8.89
C ARG A 45 3.45 -29.29 8.38
N PRO A 46 4.20 -28.19 8.50
CA PRO A 46 3.81 -26.93 7.90
C PRO A 46 3.81 -27.08 6.37
N ALA A 47 2.64 -26.87 5.76
CA ALA A 47 2.48 -26.83 4.31
C ALA A 47 3.35 -25.72 3.71
N ARG A 48 4.09 -26.05 2.66
CA ARG A 48 4.94 -25.10 1.92
C ARG A 48 4.07 -23.96 1.35
N SER A 49 4.59 -22.73 1.40
CA SER A 49 3.92 -21.46 1.08
C SER A 49 3.37 -21.32 -0.36
N ARG A 50 3.51 -22.33 -1.22
CA ARG A 50 3.06 -22.29 -2.63
C ARG A 50 1.55 -22.45 -2.84
N ASP A 51 0.83 -23.04 -1.90
CA ASP A 51 -0.61 -23.36 -2.08
C ASP A 51 -1.57 -22.27 -1.58
N ARG A 52 -1.08 -21.18 -1.00
CA ARG A 52 -1.92 -20.23 -0.28
C ARG A 52 -2.60 -19.17 -1.14
N TYR A 53 -2.16 -18.96 -2.38
CA TYR A 53 -2.85 -18.11 -3.37
C TYR A 53 -3.90 -18.86 -4.21
N ALA A 54 -3.89 -20.19 -4.17
CA ALA A 54 -4.83 -21.04 -4.90
C ALA A 54 -6.31 -20.80 -4.53
N ASN A 55 -6.56 -20.13 -3.41
CA ASN A 55 -7.93 -19.84 -2.94
C ASN A 55 -8.47 -18.46 -3.38
N LEU A 56 -7.67 -17.64 -4.10
CA LEU A 56 -8.20 -16.38 -4.64
C LEU A 56 -9.17 -16.62 -5.80
N ASN A 57 -8.98 -17.71 -6.57
CA ASN A 57 -9.86 -18.17 -7.63
C ASN A 57 -9.61 -19.68 -7.81
N ARG A 58 -10.12 -20.54 -6.92
CA ARG A 58 -10.18 -21.97 -7.29
C ARG A 58 -11.29 -22.16 -8.31
N PRO A 59 -10.97 -22.60 -9.55
CA PRO A 59 -11.97 -23.36 -10.29
C PRO A 59 -12.28 -24.59 -9.44
N SER A 60 -13.55 -24.92 -9.27
CA SER A 60 -13.96 -26.21 -8.75
C SER A 60 -13.19 -27.32 -9.48
N ASP A 61 -12.77 -28.33 -8.77
CA ASP A 61 -11.86 -29.44 -9.15
C ASP A 61 -12.49 -30.36 -10.24
N HIS A 62 -12.86 -29.80 -11.37
CA HIS A 62 -13.34 -30.49 -12.54
C HIS A 62 -12.45 -30.13 -13.72
N GLY A 63 -11.74 -31.16 -14.19
CA GLY A 63 -10.76 -31.21 -15.25
C GLY A 63 -10.77 -30.08 -16.26
N HIS A 64 -9.65 -29.44 -16.39
CA HIS A 64 -9.11 -28.41 -17.28
C HIS A 64 -9.82 -28.16 -18.63
N ALA A 65 -11.11 -27.88 -18.64
CA ALA A 65 -11.71 -27.12 -19.71
C ALA A 65 -11.59 -25.66 -19.32
N ALA A 66 -10.83 -24.86 -20.06
CA ALA A 66 -10.82 -23.40 -19.87
C ALA A 66 -12.27 -22.92 -19.94
N GLN A 67 -12.79 -22.39 -18.83
CA GLN A 67 -14.13 -21.84 -18.74
C GLN A 67 -14.26 -20.74 -19.78
N ARG A 68 -15.31 -20.74 -20.57
CA ARG A 68 -15.51 -19.76 -21.64
C ARG A 68 -15.73 -18.37 -21.04
N LEU A 69 -15.32 -17.33 -21.74
CA LEU A 69 -15.47 -15.94 -21.27
C LEU A 69 -16.92 -15.57 -20.98
N ASP A 70 -17.87 -16.09 -21.79
CA ASP A 70 -19.30 -15.91 -21.59
C ASP A 70 -19.81 -16.59 -20.30
N GLU A 71 -19.29 -17.75 -19.91
CA GLU A 71 -19.64 -18.44 -18.66
C GLU A 71 -19.18 -17.62 -17.44
N ARG A 72 -17.95 -17.13 -17.44
CA ARG A 72 -17.41 -16.29 -16.36
C ARG A 72 -18.15 -14.96 -16.25
N ARG A 73 -18.53 -14.37 -17.40
CA ARG A 73 -19.34 -13.15 -17.42
C ARG A 73 -20.76 -13.40 -16.86
N ALA A 74 -21.34 -14.56 -17.17
CA ALA A 74 -22.63 -14.99 -16.63
C ALA A 74 -22.56 -15.24 -15.12
N GLU A 75 -21.47 -15.82 -14.60
CA GLU A 75 -21.23 -15.95 -13.15
C GLU A 75 -21.26 -14.58 -12.46
N GLY A 76 -20.56 -13.59 -13.03
CA GLY A 76 -20.61 -12.22 -12.51
C GLY A 76 -22.03 -11.62 -12.55
N ALA A 77 -22.79 -11.87 -13.60
CA ALA A 77 -24.19 -11.45 -13.71
C ALA A 77 -25.10 -12.17 -12.69
N GLU A 78 -24.79 -13.42 -12.33
CA GLU A 78 -25.48 -14.13 -11.25
C GLU A 78 -25.25 -13.46 -9.89
N TRP A 79 -24.02 -13.09 -9.58
CA TRP A 79 -23.71 -12.30 -8.39
C TRP A 79 -24.51 -11.00 -8.31
N ARG A 80 -24.77 -10.35 -9.46
CA ARG A 80 -25.62 -9.14 -9.52
C ARG A 80 -27.08 -9.44 -9.15
N ARG A 81 -27.61 -10.63 -9.44
CA ARG A 81 -28.95 -11.03 -9.00
C ARG A 81 -29.02 -11.23 -7.49
N GLN A 82 -27.97 -11.81 -6.90
CA GLN A 82 -27.88 -12.05 -5.44
C GLN A 82 -27.60 -10.75 -4.67
N VAL A 83 -26.71 -9.91 -5.17
CA VAL A 83 -26.34 -8.62 -4.59
C VAL A 83 -26.56 -7.53 -5.65
N PRO A 84 -27.78 -7.02 -5.81
CA PRO A 84 -28.10 -6.02 -6.82
C PRO A 84 -27.34 -4.71 -6.56
N HIS A 85 -27.08 -3.95 -7.62
CA HIS A 85 -26.35 -2.68 -7.49
C HIS A 85 -27.03 -1.71 -6.52
N SER A 86 -28.39 -1.72 -6.43
CA SER A 86 -29.12 -0.91 -5.47
C SER A 86 -28.73 -1.20 -4.02
N ALA A 87 -28.40 -2.43 -3.68
CA ALA A 87 -27.92 -2.78 -2.35
C ALA A 87 -26.58 -2.11 -2.02
N GLN A 88 -25.74 -1.85 -3.03
CA GLN A 88 -24.45 -1.17 -2.84
C GLN A 88 -24.59 0.32 -2.45
N THR A 89 -25.79 0.90 -2.53
CA THR A 89 -26.08 2.27 -2.05
C THR A 89 -26.16 2.34 -0.54
N GLU A 90 -26.42 1.22 0.13
CA GLU A 90 -26.78 1.24 1.55
C GLU A 90 -25.59 1.60 2.43
N TRP A 91 -25.81 2.60 3.25
CA TRP A 91 -25.02 2.88 4.43
C TRP A 91 -25.98 3.20 5.58
N LYS A 92 -25.93 2.36 6.62
CA LYS A 92 -26.70 2.55 7.84
C LYS A 92 -25.77 2.39 9.04
N VAL A 93 -25.86 3.32 9.97
CA VAL A 93 -25.15 3.19 11.24
C VAL A 93 -25.82 2.09 12.04
N LEU A 94 -25.08 1.02 12.35
CA LEU A 94 -25.58 -0.06 13.18
C LEU A 94 -25.65 0.35 14.64
N PRO A 95 -26.59 -0.17 15.44
CA PRO A 95 -26.71 0.16 16.85
C PRO A 95 -25.47 -0.18 17.68
N ASP A 96 -24.75 -1.22 17.29
CA ASP A 96 -23.51 -1.73 17.90
C ASP A 96 -22.23 -1.25 17.21
N ARG A 97 -22.33 -0.23 16.35
CA ARG A 97 -21.15 0.34 15.68
C ARG A 97 -20.13 0.81 16.72
N ALA A 98 -18.92 0.28 16.62
CA ALA A 98 -17.83 0.67 17.51
C ALA A 98 -17.56 2.19 17.46
N ASP A 99 -17.25 2.79 18.61
CA ASP A 99 -16.86 4.21 18.69
C ASP A 99 -15.60 4.45 17.83
N PRO A 100 -15.65 5.32 16.80
CA PRO A 100 -14.52 5.64 15.97
C PRO A 100 -13.30 6.13 16.76
N VAL A 101 -13.51 6.85 17.85
CA VAL A 101 -12.44 7.36 18.72
C VAL A 101 -11.75 6.22 19.45
N GLU A 102 -12.50 5.25 19.96
CA GLU A 102 -11.92 4.07 20.61
C GLU A 102 -11.12 3.19 19.62
N ILE A 103 -11.59 3.06 18.36
CA ILE A 103 -10.81 2.38 17.30
C ILE A 103 -9.46 3.09 17.12
N LEU A 104 -9.44 4.42 17.04
CA LEU A 104 -8.21 5.20 16.86
C LEU A 104 -7.27 5.08 18.07
N ILE A 105 -7.80 5.09 19.30
CA ILE A 105 -7.04 4.90 20.54
C ILE A 105 -6.46 3.47 20.55
N GLY A 106 -7.26 2.47 20.19
CA GLY A 106 -6.83 1.07 20.08
C GLY A 106 -5.64 0.90 19.12
N GLN A 107 -5.71 1.50 17.93
CA GLN A 107 -4.61 1.54 16.97
C GLN A 107 -3.36 2.26 17.51
N GLY A 108 -3.54 3.22 18.42
CA GLY A 108 -2.43 3.94 19.05
C GLY A 108 -1.53 3.05 19.89
N LYS A 109 -2.06 1.97 20.47
CA LYS A 109 -1.32 1.07 21.39
C LYS A 109 -0.10 0.40 20.75
N THR A 110 -0.11 0.18 19.45
CA THR A 110 1.00 -0.44 18.70
C THR A 110 1.95 0.58 18.06
N ARG A 111 1.66 1.86 18.21
CA ARG A 111 2.43 2.96 17.61
C ARG A 111 3.42 3.59 18.60
N ILE A 112 4.33 4.38 18.08
CA ILE A 112 5.27 5.19 18.86
C ILE A 112 4.45 6.29 19.55
N SER A 113 4.38 6.25 20.89
CA SER A 113 3.52 7.12 21.70
C SER A 113 3.78 8.61 21.49
N GLU A 114 5.06 8.99 21.33
CA GLU A 114 5.49 10.38 21.13
C GLU A 114 5.02 10.98 19.81
N LEU A 115 4.65 10.14 18.84
CA LEU A 115 4.15 10.57 17.53
C LEU A 115 2.61 10.61 17.45
N LEU A 116 1.90 10.08 18.44
CA LEU A 116 0.44 10.08 18.44
C LEU A 116 -0.16 11.50 18.45
N PRO A 117 0.35 12.46 19.23
CA PRO A 117 -0.14 13.84 19.18
C PRO A 117 -0.04 14.46 17.79
N ILE A 118 1.06 14.18 17.06
CA ILE A 118 1.27 14.64 15.68
C ILE A 118 0.25 13.99 14.74
N ARG A 119 -0.02 12.69 14.89
CA ARG A 119 -1.02 11.96 14.10
C ARG A 119 -2.39 12.61 14.25
N TYR A 120 -2.84 12.80 15.49
CA TYR A 120 -4.16 13.37 15.75
C TYR A 120 -4.24 14.84 15.33
N ALA A 121 -3.16 15.63 15.49
CA ALA A 121 -3.08 16.98 14.99
C ALA A 121 -3.25 17.06 13.46
N ARG A 122 -2.66 16.11 12.72
CA ARG A 122 -2.88 16.02 11.28
C ARG A 122 -4.30 15.58 10.93
N MET A 123 -4.88 14.61 11.64
CA MET A 123 -6.23 14.10 11.39
C MET A 123 -7.31 15.17 11.68
N LYS A 124 -7.11 16.04 12.67
CA LYS A 124 -8.08 17.09 13.01
C LYS A 124 -8.22 18.18 11.96
N ALA A 125 -7.27 18.31 11.02
CA ALA A 125 -7.22 19.44 10.09
C ALA A 125 -8.49 19.58 9.22
N ASN A 126 -9.05 18.46 8.74
CA ASN A 126 -10.29 18.42 7.97
C ASN A 126 -10.80 16.97 7.84
N PRO A 127 -12.05 16.75 7.37
CA PRO A 127 -12.62 15.41 7.21
C PRO A 127 -11.82 14.49 6.27
N PHE A 128 -11.14 15.04 5.25
CA PHE A 128 -10.32 14.23 4.36
C PHE A 128 -9.02 13.76 5.04
N ALA A 129 -8.39 14.64 5.81
CA ALA A 129 -7.23 14.26 6.62
C ALA A 129 -7.60 13.19 7.67
N PHE A 130 -8.80 13.29 8.28
CA PHE A 130 -9.34 12.26 9.16
C PHE A 130 -9.51 10.94 8.42
N LEU A 131 -10.18 10.92 7.27
CA LEU A 131 -10.41 9.71 6.46
C LEU A 131 -9.11 8.97 6.16
N ARG A 132 -8.04 9.69 5.81
CA ARG A 132 -6.69 9.12 5.55
C ARG A 132 -6.06 8.41 6.75
N GLY A 133 -6.43 8.78 7.97
CA GLY A 133 -5.96 8.11 9.19
C GLY A 133 -6.95 7.07 9.74
N ALA A 134 -8.08 6.87 9.07
CA ALA A 134 -9.24 6.14 9.58
C ALA A 134 -9.56 4.86 8.78
N ALA A 135 -8.54 4.18 8.23
CA ALA A 135 -8.72 2.93 7.49
C ALA A 135 -9.44 1.86 8.33
N ALA A 136 -9.06 1.69 9.59
CA ALA A 136 -9.67 0.72 10.49
C ALA A 136 -11.15 0.99 10.78
N ILE A 137 -11.57 2.26 10.82
CA ILE A 137 -12.98 2.63 11.03
C ILE A 137 -13.80 2.14 9.83
N MET A 138 -13.39 2.45 8.60
CA MET A 138 -14.12 2.00 7.42
C MET A 138 -14.02 0.49 7.21
N ALA A 139 -12.90 -0.14 7.58
CA ALA A 139 -12.75 -1.59 7.56
C ALA A 139 -13.76 -2.29 8.49
N ALA A 140 -14.09 -1.70 9.63
CA ALA A 140 -15.12 -2.20 10.54
C ALA A 140 -16.56 -1.95 10.03
N ASP A 141 -16.75 -0.87 9.29
CA ASP A 141 -18.07 -0.46 8.80
C ASP A 141 -18.52 -1.19 7.52
N LEU A 142 -17.59 -1.67 6.68
CA LEU A 142 -17.93 -2.26 5.37
C LEU A 142 -18.50 -3.69 5.44
N PRO A 143 -18.01 -4.60 6.29
CA PRO A 143 -18.41 -6.02 6.28
C PRO A 143 -19.90 -6.30 6.56
N PRO A 144 -20.60 -5.51 7.41
CA PRO A 144 -22.04 -5.69 7.60
C PRO A 144 -22.88 -5.32 6.36
N GLY A 145 -22.27 -4.63 5.39
CA GLY A 145 -22.91 -4.22 4.14
C GLY A 145 -22.91 -5.33 3.08
N PRO A 146 -23.58 -5.05 1.94
CA PRO A 146 -23.64 -6.01 0.85
C PRO A 146 -22.26 -6.25 0.24
N ALA A 147 -21.87 -7.52 0.13
CA ALA A 147 -20.63 -7.96 -0.47
C ALA A 147 -20.88 -9.11 -1.45
N THR A 148 -20.27 -9.03 -2.65
CA THR A 148 -20.45 -10.06 -3.69
C THR A 148 -19.64 -11.32 -3.42
N GLY A 149 -18.61 -11.25 -2.57
CA GLY A 149 -17.63 -12.32 -2.45
C GLY A 149 -16.61 -12.39 -3.59
N LEU A 150 -16.72 -11.56 -4.63
CA LEU A 150 -15.72 -11.42 -5.69
C LEU A 150 -14.46 -10.76 -5.11
N ARG A 151 -13.41 -11.56 -4.96
CA ARG A 151 -12.18 -11.14 -4.26
C ARG A 151 -11.10 -10.69 -5.24
N VAL A 152 -10.33 -9.72 -4.79
CA VAL A 152 -9.12 -9.21 -5.44
C VAL A 152 -8.03 -9.04 -4.40
N GLN A 153 -6.78 -8.83 -4.82
CA GLN A 153 -5.81 -8.22 -3.94
C GLN A 153 -6.21 -6.76 -3.76
N ALA A 154 -6.81 -6.44 -2.64
CA ALA A 154 -7.17 -5.07 -2.31
C ALA A 154 -5.96 -4.29 -1.78
N CYS A 155 -5.90 -2.99 -2.01
CA CYS A 155 -4.91 -2.14 -1.37
C CYS A 155 -5.28 -1.84 0.10
N GLY A 156 -6.56 -1.95 0.45
CA GLY A 156 -7.11 -1.90 1.80
C GLY A 156 -7.29 -0.50 2.37
N ASP A 157 -6.43 0.45 2.03
CA ASP A 157 -6.59 1.88 2.31
C ASP A 157 -6.66 2.69 1.01
N CYS A 158 -7.59 2.31 0.12
CA CYS A 158 -7.71 2.84 -1.23
C CYS A 158 -8.30 4.25 -1.28
N HIS A 159 -7.61 5.24 -0.73
CA HIS A 159 -8.02 6.64 -0.86
C HIS A 159 -7.20 7.39 -1.92
N LEU A 160 -7.75 8.45 -2.48
CA LEU A 160 -7.18 9.18 -3.62
C LEU A 160 -5.71 9.64 -3.42
N ALA A 161 -5.26 9.89 -2.18
CA ALA A 161 -3.88 10.30 -1.90
C ALA A 161 -2.88 9.12 -1.91
N ASN A 162 -3.36 7.88 -2.03
CA ASN A 162 -2.53 6.68 -2.17
C ASN A 162 -2.26 6.33 -3.64
N PHE A 163 -2.65 7.19 -4.57
CA PHE A 163 -2.27 7.12 -5.98
C PHE A 163 -1.24 8.19 -6.30
N GLY A 164 -0.35 7.90 -7.23
CA GLY A 164 0.66 8.88 -7.64
C GLY A 164 1.54 8.41 -8.80
N ALA A 165 2.31 9.34 -9.34
CA ALA A 165 3.32 9.01 -10.34
C ALA A 165 4.66 8.73 -9.66
N TYR A 166 5.42 7.80 -10.24
CA TYR A 166 6.80 7.52 -9.89
C TYR A 166 7.58 7.07 -11.11
N ALA A 167 8.91 7.10 -11.01
CA ALA A 167 9.76 6.54 -12.04
C ALA A 167 9.81 5.01 -11.88
N ALA A 168 9.42 4.27 -12.92
CA ALA A 168 9.65 2.84 -13.00
C ALA A 168 11.18 2.54 -13.00
N PRO A 169 11.61 1.30 -12.81
CA PRO A 169 13.03 0.95 -12.82
C PRO A 169 13.77 1.41 -14.09
N GLU A 170 13.11 1.38 -15.23
CA GLU A 170 13.59 1.84 -16.52
C GLU A 170 13.53 3.37 -16.70
N GLY A 171 13.12 4.14 -15.69
CA GLY A 171 13.03 5.60 -15.72
C GLY A 171 11.75 6.17 -16.32
N THR A 172 10.85 5.34 -16.88
CA THR A 172 9.57 5.83 -17.42
C THR A 172 8.61 6.22 -16.29
N PRO A 173 7.85 7.35 -16.45
CA PRO A 173 6.85 7.74 -15.46
C PRO A 173 5.63 6.80 -15.53
N VAL A 174 5.28 6.22 -14.39
CA VAL A 174 4.05 5.41 -14.20
C VAL A 174 3.14 6.08 -13.19
N PHE A 175 1.84 5.93 -13.38
CA PHE A 175 0.84 6.32 -12.39
C PHE A 175 0.22 5.05 -11.80
N ASP A 176 0.33 4.88 -10.49
CA ASP A 176 -0.13 3.68 -9.82
C ASP A 176 -0.49 3.90 -8.35
N VAL A 177 -0.97 2.84 -7.68
CA VAL A 177 -1.14 2.79 -6.22
C VAL A 177 0.24 2.78 -5.56
N ASN A 178 0.43 3.54 -4.49
CA ASN A 178 1.73 3.78 -3.84
C ASN A 178 1.83 3.31 -2.39
N ASP A 179 0.71 2.99 -1.73
CA ASP A 179 0.69 2.53 -0.35
C ASP A 179 -0.09 1.22 -0.22
N PHE A 180 0.56 0.22 0.37
CA PHE A 180 0.09 -1.15 0.50
C PHE A 180 0.15 -1.64 1.96
N ASP A 181 0.24 -0.74 2.93
CA ASP A 181 0.35 -1.11 4.35
C ASP A 181 -0.82 -2.03 4.79
N GLU A 182 -2.01 -1.83 4.22
CA GLU A 182 -3.23 -2.58 4.53
C GLU A 182 -3.61 -3.65 3.49
N THR A 183 -2.75 -3.89 2.47
CA THR A 183 -3.11 -4.81 1.37
C THR A 183 -3.43 -6.22 1.85
N LEU A 184 -4.54 -6.77 1.36
CA LEU A 184 -5.02 -8.11 1.69
C LEU A 184 -6.01 -8.59 0.61
N PRO A 185 -6.16 -9.89 0.35
CA PRO A 185 -7.29 -10.39 -0.43
C PRO A 185 -8.63 -10.05 0.24
N ALA A 186 -9.46 -9.24 -0.45
CA ALA A 186 -10.75 -8.78 0.07
C ALA A 186 -11.77 -8.58 -1.05
N CYS A 187 -13.02 -8.29 -0.71
CA CYS A 187 -14.07 -7.96 -1.67
C CYS A 187 -13.67 -6.68 -2.44
N PHE A 188 -13.77 -6.73 -3.77
CA PHE A 188 -13.31 -5.64 -4.65
C PHE A 188 -14.03 -4.32 -4.37
N GLU A 189 -15.30 -4.38 -3.97
CA GLU A 189 -16.11 -3.21 -3.68
C GLU A 189 -15.61 -2.40 -2.49
N TRP A 190 -14.82 -2.97 -1.58
CA TRP A 190 -14.28 -2.24 -0.44
C TRP A 190 -13.30 -1.15 -0.88
N ASP A 191 -12.37 -1.48 -1.77
CA ASP A 191 -11.47 -0.48 -2.35
C ASP A 191 -12.19 0.54 -3.22
N VAL A 192 -13.17 0.09 -4.03
CA VAL A 192 -13.96 0.99 -4.88
C VAL A 192 -14.78 1.98 -4.04
N LYS A 193 -15.43 1.51 -2.97
CA LYS A 193 -16.17 2.34 -2.02
C LYS A 193 -15.25 3.34 -1.33
N ARG A 194 -14.07 2.89 -0.86
CA ARG A 194 -13.12 3.77 -0.16
C ARG A 194 -12.57 4.86 -1.08
N LEU A 195 -12.25 4.53 -2.33
CA LEU A 195 -11.83 5.51 -3.33
C LEU A 195 -12.94 6.53 -3.60
N ALA A 196 -14.17 6.08 -3.83
CA ALA A 196 -15.31 6.94 -4.10
C ALA A 196 -15.61 7.89 -2.94
N VAL A 197 -15.62 7.38 -1.70
CA VAL A 197 -15.79 8.19 -0.47
C VAL A 197 -14.68 9.24 -0.37
N SER A 198 -13.43 8.83 -0.59
CA SER A 198 -12.29 9.74 -0.49
C SER A 198 -12.38 10.91 -1.47
N LEU A 199 -12.90 10.67 -2.67
CA LEU A 199 -13.13 11.71 -3.69
C LEU A 199 -14.30 12.63 -3.31
N ALA A 200 -15.39 12.09 -2.79
CA ALA A 200 -16.52 12.89 -2.31
C ALA A 200 -16.10 13.81 -1.14
N VAL A 201 -15.37 13.26 -0.16
CA VAL A 201 -14.88 14.03 1.00
C VAL A 201 -13.86 15.09 0.57
N ALA A 202 -12.89 14.72 -0.30
CA ALA A 202 -11.89 15.66 -0.79
C ALA A 202 -12.52 16.79 -1.62
N GLY A 203 -13.52 16.47 -2.47
CA GLY A 203 -14.26 17.47 -3.24
C GLY A 203 -14.93 18.49 -2.32
N ARG A 204 -15.66 18.03 -1.28
CA ARG A 204 -16.29 18.90 -0.29
C ARG A 204 -15.28 19.77 0.49
N VAL A 205 -14.12 19.21 0.83
CA VAL A 205 -13.04 19.96 1.49
C VAL A 205 -12.46 21.02 0.55
N ALA A 206 -12.43 20.75 -0.76
CA ALA A 206 -12.01 21.71 -1.78
C ALA A 206 -13.07 22.77 -2.14
N GLY A 207 -14.28 22.69 -1.56
CA GLY A 207 -15.36 23.66 -1.79
C GLY A 207 -16.41 23.20 -2.81
N ALA A 208 -16.31 21.99 -3.35
CA ALA A 208 -17.28 21.44 -4.29
C ALA A 208 -18.67 21.27 -3.64
N SER A 209 -19.71 21.56 -4.42
CA SER A 209 -21.09 21.25 -4.06
C SER A 209 -21.32 19.74 -3.93
N ASP A 210 -22.39 19.32 -3.26
CA ASP A 210 -22.74 17.89 -3.14
C ASP A 210 -22.95 17.21 -4.49
N ARG A 211 -23.47 17.95 -5.47
CA ARG A 211 -23.61 17.45 -6.85
C ARG A 211 -22.24 17.16 -7.49
N GLU A 212 -21.30 18.08 -7.33
CA GLU A 212 -19.93 17.92 -7.86
C GLU A 212 -19.15 16.84 -7.11
N ALA A 213 -19.26 16.77 -5.78
CA ALA A 213 -18.65 15.72 -4.96
C ALA A 213 -19.17 14.32 -5.36
N ARG A 214 -20.50 14.18 -5.56
CA ARG A 214 -21.11 12.96 -6.08
C ARG A 214 -20.59 12.62 -7.47
N GLN A 215 -20.44 13.62 -8.35
CA GLN A 215 -19.91 13.42 -9.70
C GLN A 215 -18.45 12.96 -9.71
N LEU A 216 -17.62 13.41 -8.76
CA LEU A 216 -16.24 12.90 -8.60
C LEU A 216 -16.22 11.42 -8.25
N ALA A 217 -17.01 10.99 -7.26
CA ALA A 217 -17.16 9.58 -6.90
C ALA A 217 -17.65 8.74 -8.10
N ARG A 218 -18.67 9.21 -8.80
CA ARG A 218 -19.22 8.57 -10.00
C ARG A 218 -18.19 8.49 -11.13
N THR A 219 -17.38 9.53 -11.32
CA THR A 219 -16.33 9.56 -12.35
C THR A 219 -15.29 8.47 -12.10
N ALA A 220 -14.82 8.31 -10.87
CA ALA A 220 -13.89 7.24 -10.55
C ALA A 220 -14.47 5.86 -10.79
N THR A 221 -15.69 5.60 -10.29
CA THR A 221 -16.37 4.30 -10.43
C THR A 221 -16.68 3.97 -11.88
N LYS A 222 -17.16 4.95 -12.66
CA LYS A 222 -17.40 4.79 -14.11
C LYS A 222 -16.11 4.40 -14.85
N ASN A 223 -14.99 5.07 -14.54
CA ASN A 223 -13.71 4.78 -15.19
C ASN A 223 -13.14 3.43 -14.72
N TYR A 224 -13.34 3.05 -13.45
CA TYR A 224 -13.05 1.72 -12.95
C TYR A 224 -13.79 0.65 -13.74
N ARG A 225 -15.12 0.71 -13.79
CA ARG A 225 -15.97 -0.25 -14.49
C ARG A 225 -15.61 -0.37 -15.98
N ARG A 226 -15.53 0.77 -16.70
CA ARG A 226 -15.21 0.78 -18.13
C ARG A 226 -13.82 0.24 -18.44
N HIS A 227 -12.84 0.57 -17.60
CA HIS A 227 -11.46 0.09 -17.82
C HIS A 227 -11.35 -1.39 -17.51
N LEU A 228 -12.00 -1.87 -16.44
CA LEU A 228 -12.05 -3.29 -16.12
C LEU A 228 -12.74 -4.10 -17.23
N GLY A 229 -13.84 -3.58 -17.80
CA GLY A 229 -14.49 -4.20 -18.96
C GLY A 229 -13.58 -4.33 -20.19
N ARG A 230 -12.69 -3.36 -20.44
CA ARG A 230 -11.66 -3.48 -21.48
C ARG A 230 -10.62 -4.54 -21.15
N LEU A 231 -10.14 -4.58 -19.92
CA LEU A 231 -9.16 -5.57 -19.47
C LEU A 231 -9.71 -7.00 -19.49
N ALA A 232 -11.02 -7.16 -19.25
CA ALA A 232 -11.72 -8.44 -19.35
C ALA A 232 -11.75 -9.04 -20.77
N LEU A 233 -11.54 -8.22 -21.81
CA LEU A 233 -11.46 -8.65 -23.20
C LEU A 233 -10.02 -8.96 -23.67
N MET A 234 -9.01 -8.68 -22.82
CA MET A 234 -7.61 -8.92 -23.11
C MET A 234 -7.22 -10.35 -22.69
N SER A 235 -6.18 -10.89 -23.32
CA SER A 235 -5.54 -12.09 -22.78
C SER A 235 -4.95 -11.82 -21.39
N PRO A 236 -4.75 -12.86 -20.54
CA PRO A 236 -4.17 -12.67 -19.22
C PRO A 236 -2.82 -11.95 -19.22
N LEU A 237 -1.96 -12.22 -20.21
CA LEU A 237 -0.65 -11.57 -20.34
C LEU A 237 -0.76 -10.10 -20.73
N GLU A 238 -1.67 -9.76 -21.64
CA GLU A 238 -1.93 -8.35 -22.03
C GLU A 238 -2.49 -7.55 -20.86
N ALA A 239 -3.49 -8.09 -20.13
CA ALA A 239 -4.06 -7.46 -18.95
C ALA A 239 -3.00 -7.28 -17.86
N TRP A 240 -2.15 -8.30 -17.62
CA TRP A 240 -1.05 -8.25 -16.65
C TRP A 240 -0.02 -7.17 -16.99
N SER A 241 0.34 -7.04 -18.27
CA SER A 241 1.35 -6.11 -18.77
C SER A 241 0.82 -4.70 -18.99
N SER A 242 -0.51 -4.52 -18.89
CA SER A 242 -1.16 -3.23 -19.08
C SER A 242 -0.64 -2.16 -18.10
N ARG A 243 -0.40 -0.95 -18.61
CA ARG A 243 0.02 0.23 -17.84
C ARG A 243 -0.93 1.39 -18.12
N ILE A 244 -1.02 2.30 -17.16
CA ILE A 244 -1.74 3.56 -17.39
C ILE A 244 -0.84 4.49 -18.18
N ASP A 245 -1.23 4.80 -19.40
CA ASP A 245 -0.57 5.83 -20.22
C ASP A 245 -0.87 7.21 -19.63
N LEU A 246 0.05 7.66 -18.77
CA LEU A 246 -0.08 8.98 -18.14
C LEU A 246 0.11 10.12 -19.14
N ALA A 247 1.01 9.95 -20.12
CA ALA A 247 1.27 10.99 -21.11
C ALA A 247 0.07 11.19 -22.04
N GLY A 248 -0.50 10.09 -22.58
CA GLY A 248 -1.73 10.13 -23.34
C GLY A 248 -2.90 10.68 -22.55
N ALA A 249 -3.08 10.23 -21.30
CA ALA A 249 -4.14 10.75 -20.44
C ALA A 249 -4.01 12.26 -20.17
N ILE A 250 -2.80 12.80 -20.08
CA ILE A 250 -2.57 14.25 -19.93
C ILE A 250 -2.85 14.98 -21.25
N ALA A 251 -2.46 14.39 -22.39
CA ALA A 251 -2.71 14.96 -23.71
C ALA A 251 -4.22 15.12 -24.00
N ASP A 252 -5.03 14.18 -23.53
CA ASP A 252 -6.49 14.16 -23.67
C ASP A 252 -7.22 15.21 -22.79
N ILE A 253 -6.50 16.01 -21.99
CA ILE A 253 -7.13 17.07 -21.19
C ILE A 253 -7.49 18.25 -22.10
N ASP A 254 -8.78 18.52 -22.24
CA ASP A 254 -9.31 19.61 -23.09
C ASP A 254 -8.86 21.00 -22.62
N THR A 255 -8.72 21.22 -21.33
CA THR A 255 -8.37 22.52 -20.75
C THR A 255 -6.85 22.75 -20.75
N PRO A 256 -6.32 23.66 -21.59
CA PRO A 256 -4.86 23.86 -21.73
C PRO A 256 -4.16 24.26 -20.43
N LYS A 257 -4.83 25.02 -19.55
CA LYS A 257 -4.31 25.43 -18.24
C LYS A 257 -4.12 24.23 -17.32
N ILE A 258 -5.11 23.33 -17.23
CA ILE A 258 -5.08 22.11 -16.42
C ILE A 258 -3.99 21.18 -16.96
N ARG A 259 -3.97 20.92 -18.27
CA ARG A 259 -2.95 20.09 -18.92
C ARG A 259 -1.53 20.58 -18.61
N ARG A 260 -1.28 21.87 -18.74
CA ARG A 260 0.04 22.47 -18.42
C ARG A 260 0.42 22.32 -16.96
N ASN A 261 -0.53 22.47 -16.04
CA ASN A 261 -0.26 22.34 -14.61
C ASN A 261 0.10 20.89 -14.24
N ILE A 262 -0.63 19.91 -14.76
CA ILE A 262 -0.38 18.49 -14.49
C ILE A 262 0.95 18.07 -15.13
N GLU A 263 1.25 18.54 -16.35
CA GLU A 263 2.53 18.27 -17.00
C GLU A 263 3.73 18.84 -16.22
N LYS A 264 3.61 20.06 -15.70
CA LYS A 264 4.64 20.63 -14.81
C LYS A 264 4.89 19.77 -13.57
N ARG A 265 3.81 19.21 -12.99
CA ARG A 265 3.95 18.32 -11.82
C ARG A 265 4.59 16.98 -12.20
N ARG A 266 4.23 16.41 -13.36
CA ARG A 266 4.86 15.19 -13.87
C ARG A 266 6.37 15.38 -14.01
N VAL A 267 6.81 16.48 -14.60
CA VAL A 267 8.22 16.83 -14.72
C VAL A 267 8.88 17.02 -13.35
N ALA A 268 8.21 17.73 -12.42
CA ALA A 268 8.72 17.93 -11.06
C ALA A 268 8.90 16.62 -10.27
N VAL A 269 8.01 15.64 -10.48
CA VAL A 269 8.14 14.30 -9.88
C VAL A 269 9.41 13.59 -10.35
N LEU A 270 9.66 13.59 -11.66
CA LEU A 270 10.86 12.97 -12.24
C LEU A 270 12.14 13.68 -11.78
N ARG A 271 12.12 15.01 -11.78
CA ARG A 271 13.22 15.83 -11.28
C ARG A 271 13.50 15.59 -9.79
N GLY A 272 12.45 15.55 -8.96
CA GLY A 272 12.57 15.24 -7.54
C GLY A 272 13.23 13.88 -7.28
N ALA A 273 12.88 12.87 -8.07
CA ALA A 273 13.50 11.56 -7.98
C ALA A 273 14.99 11.60 -8.35
N ALA A 274 15.36 12.32 -9.43
CA ALA A 274 16.75 12.49 -9.86
C ALA A 274 17.59 13.29 -8.83
N GLU A 275 16.97 14.26 -8.15
CA GLU A 275 17.61 15.09 -7.11
C GLU A 275 17.50 14.46 -5.70
N HIS A 276 17.14 13.18 -5.58
CA HIS A 276 16.97 12.47 -4.30
C HIS A 276 16.07 13.24 -3.31
N TYR A 277 15.05 13.93 -3.85
CA TYR A 277 14.07 14.75 -3.10
C TYR A 277 14.69 15.83 -2.21
N GLY A 278 15.95 16.25 -2.50
CA GLY A 278 16.69 17.20 -1.68
C GLY A 278 16.97 16.71 -0.25
N LEU A 279 16.97 15.38 -0.06
CA LEU A 279 17.19 14.75 1.25
C LEU A 279 18.66 14.39 1.50
N VAL A 280 19.53 14.51 0.51
CA VAL A 280 20.96 14.22 0.65
C VAL A 280 21.79 15.47 0.40
N GLU A 281 22.96 15.53 1.03
CA GLU A 281 23.96 16.57 0.86
C GLU A 281 25.37 15.99 0.98
N ARG A 282 26.35 16.69 0.43
CA ARG A 282 27.76 16.39 0.68
C ARG A 282 28.26 17.21 1.87
N LYS A 283 28.80 16.54 2.87
CA LYS A 283 29.42 17.17 4.04
C LYS A 283 30.82 16.58 4.24
N ASN A 284 31.84 17.41 4.21
CA ASN A 284 33.26 16.98 4.30
C ASN A 284 33.65 15.93 3.23
N GLY A 285 33.08 16.00 2.03
CA GLY A 285 33.33 15.05 0.94
C GLY A 285 32.41 13.82 0.94
N ASP A 286 31.76 13.49 2.04
CA ASP A 286 30.88 12.35 2.17
C ASP A 286 29.40 12.69 1.96
N TRP A 287 28.65 11.75 1.42
CA TRP A 287 27.19 11.83 1.35
C TRP A 287 26.55 11.62 2.73
N LYS A 288 25.58 12.49 3.09
CA LYS A 288 24.78 12.38 4.31
C LYS A 288 23.32 12.70 4.05
N ILE A 289 22.45 12.16 4.90
CA ILE A 289 21.03 12.55 4.92
C ILE A 289 20.92 13.90 5.61
N ARG A 290 20.20 14.83 5.00
CA ARG A 290 19.95 16.16 5.55
C ARG A 290 18.87 16.10 6.62
N ASP A 291 19.16 16.62 7.80
CA ASP A 291 18.14 16.83 8.83
C ASP A 291 17.12 17.88 8.39
N LYS A 292 15.85 17.54 8.52
CA LYS A 292 14.69 18.43 8.31
C LYS A 292 13.65 18.18 9.40
N PRO A 293 13.95 18.56 10.69
CA PRO A 293 13.00 18.33 11.77
C PRO A 293 11.66 19.06 11.51
N PRO A 294 10.52 18.50 11.93
CA PRO A 294 10.39 17.19 12.59
C PRO A 294 10.27 16.01 11.61
N LEU A 295 10.43 16.23 10.28
CA LEU A 295 10.13 15.25 9.25
C LEU A 295 11.25 14.21 9.07
N VAL A 296 12.50 14.65 9.11
CA VAL A 296 13.69 13.79 8.97
C VAL A 296 14.71 14.23 10.01
N HIS A 297 15.20 13.29 10.80
CA HIS A 297 16.19 13.58 11.84
C HIS A 297 16.92 12.31 12.27
N HIS A 298 18.17 12.46 12.66
CA HIS A 298 18.97 11.40 13.23
C HIS A 298 18.58 11.16 14.70
N LEU A 299 18.42 9.89 15.09
CA LEU A 299 18.13 9.46 16.47
C LEU A 299 18.89 8.16 16.76
N SER A 300 20.00 8.24 17.48
CA SER A 300 20.93 7.15 17.70
C SER A 300 20.31 5.82 18.16
N HIS A 301 19.37 5.86 19.11
CA HIS A 301 18.70 4.65 19.62
C HIS A 301 17.73 4.01 18.60
N ARG A 302 17.22 4.76 17.62
CA ARG A 302 16.33 4.24 16.54
C ARG A 302 17.11 3.85 15.29
N GLU A 303 18.27 4.46 15.08
CA GLU A 303 19.18 4.13 13.99
C GLU A 303 19.67 2.69 14.08
N LEU A 304 20.01 2.22 15.28
CA LEU A 304 20.48 0.84 15.49
C LEU A 304 19.47 -0.19 14.95
N HIS A 305 18.18 0.00 15.21
CA HIS A 305 17.14 -0.90 14.68
C HIS A 305 17.03 -0.85 13.16
N ALA A 306 17.22 0.31 12.55
CA ALA A 306 17.22 0.45 11.10
C ALA A 306 18.43 -0.26 10.47
N HIS A 307 19.63 -0.10 11.03
CA HIS A 307 20.82 -0.81 10.57
C HIS A 307 20.64 -2.33 10.57
N GLN A 308 20.15 -2.90 11.67
CA GLN A 308 19.88 -4.34 11.77
C GLN A 308 18.87 -4.82 10.76
N ALA A 309 17.81 -4.04 10.51
CA ALA A 309 16.78 -4.37 9.53
C ALA A 309 17.33 -4.33 8.08
N PHE A 310 18.19 -3.38 7.75
CA PHE A 310 18.83 -3.33 6.43
C PHE A 310 19.81 -4.51 6.23
N ALA A 311 20.52 -4.95 7.27
CA ALA A 311 21.45 -6.07 7.15
C ALA A 311 20.74 -7.39 6.75
N SER A 312 19.58 -7.69 7.33
CA SER A 312 18.83 -8.94 7.05
C SER A 312 17.88 -8.84 5.83
N TYR A 313 17.56 -7.64 5.38
CA TYR A 313 16.66 -7.42 4.27
C TYR A 313 17.22 -7.96 2.94
N ALA A 314 18.54 -7.85 2.72
CA ALA A 314 19.17 -8.30 1.48
C ALA A 314 18.94 -9.79 1.18
N GLU A 315 18.75 -10.62 2.21
CA GLU A 315 18.46 -12.05 2.08
C GLU A 315 17.10 -12.33 1.42
N THR A 316 16.16 -11.38 1.45
CA THR A 316 14.82 -11.50 0.88
C THR A 316 14.72 -11.01 -0.56
N LEU A 317 15.80 -10.44 -1.09
CA LEU A 317 15.89 -10.02 -2.49
C LEU A 317 16.12 -11.21 -3.42
N GLN A 318 15.63 -11.08 -4.65
CA GLN A 318 16.04 -11.96 -5.74
C GLN A 318 17.57 -11.83 -5.97
N GLU A 319 18.20 -12.90 -6.43
CA GLU A 319 19.67 -12.99 -6.54
C GLU A 319 20.27 -11.83 -7.33
N ASP A 320 19.71 -11.53 -8.51
CA ASP A 320 20.15 -10.42 -9.37
C ASP A 320 20.06 -9.05 -8.68
N ARG A 321 19.04 -8.86 -7.83
CA ARG A 321 18.83 -7.60 -7.06
C ARG A 321 19.79 -7.53 -5.88
N ARG A 322 20.11 -8.66 -5.27
CA ARG A 322 21.11 -8.76 -4.21
C ARG A 322 22.50 -8.42 -4.74
N VAL A 323 22.89 -8.96 -5.88
CA VAL A 323 24.15 -8.63 -6.57
C VAL A 323 24.23 -7.14 -6.90
N LEU A 324 23.12 -6.52 -7.34
CA LEU A 324 23.08 -5.08 -7.57
C LEU A 324 23.24 -4.28 -6.26
N LEU A 325 22.55 -4.69 -5.19
CA LEU A 325 22.63 -4.00 -3.90
C LEU A 325 24.04 -4.06 -3.30
N GLN A 326 24.78 -5.16 -3.50
CA GLN A 326 26.16 -5.33 -3.05
C GLN A 326 27.16 -4.31 -3.62
N ARG A 327 26.78 -3.60 -4.71
CA ARG A 327 27.57 -2.50 -5.26
C ARG A 327 27.39 -1.18 -4.51
N TYR A 328 26.55 -1.16 -3.48
CA TYR A 328 26.25 0.01 -2.69
C TYR A 328 26.64 -0.23 -1.23
N HIS A 329 27.30 0.74 -0.63
CA HIS A 329 27.73 0.71 0.76
C HIS A 329 26.83 1.60 1.60
N HIS A 330 26.33 1.07 2.71
CA HIS A 330 25.52 1.86 3.66
C HIS A 330 26.40 2.99 4.25
N ARG A 331 25.90 4.23 4.23
CA ARG A 331 26.62 5.43 4.70
C ARG A 331 25.92 6.13 5.84
N ASP A 332 24.60 6.17 5.84
CA ASP A 332 23.84 6.98 6.78
C ASP A 332 22.41 6.46 6.93
N VAL A 333 21.78 6.75 8.07
CA VAL A 333 20.37 6.42 8.31
C VAL A 333 19.71 7.50 9.17
N ALA A 334 18.50 7.90 8.79
CA ALA A 334 17.71 8.85 9.55
C ALA A 334 16.25 8.38 9.69
N PHE A 335 15.64 8.72 10.82
CA PHE A 335 14.22 8.52 11.04
C PHE A 335 13.40 9.47 10.16
N LYS A 336 12.32 8.98 9.55
CA LYS A 336 11.41 9.79 8.72
C LYS A 336 9.98 9.70 9.23
N THR A 337 9.39 10.83 9.59
CA THR A 337 7.95 10.92 9.85
C THR A 337 7.21 10.93 8.52
N VAL A 338 6.31 9.95 8.33
CA VAL A 338 5.55 9.75 7.09
C VAL A 338 4.12 10.27 7.17
N GLY A 339 3.29 10.01 6.14
CA GLY A 339 1.93 10.52 5.98
C GLY A 339 0.96 10.16 7.12
N VAL A 340 -0.26 10.74 7.12
CA VAL A 340 -1.24 10.68 8.23
C VAL A 340 -1.56 9.25 8.69
N GLY A 341 -1.77 8.33 7.77
CA GLY A 341 -2.07 6.91 8.09
C GLY A 341 -0.94 6.21 8.83
N SER A 342 0.31 6.45 8.40
CA SER A 342 1.51 5.79 8.92
C SER A 342 2.22 6.58 10.02
N VAL A 343 1.70 7.73 10.52
CA VAL A 343 2.32 8.42 11.67
C VAL A 343 2.25 7.53 12.90
N GLY A 344 3.40 7.38 13.55
CA GLY A 344 3.55 6.54 14.74
C GLY A 344 4.02 5.12 14.45
N THR A 345 4.05 4.64 13.20
CA THR A 345 4.83 3.44 12.83
C THR A 345 6.28 3.83 12.58
N PHE A 346 7.19 2.89 12.81
CA PHE A 346 8.61 3.13 12.55
C PHE A 346 8.85 3.28 11.04
N CYS A 347 9.51 4.36 10.67
CA CYS A 347 9.97 4.60 9.31
C CYS A 347 11.33 5.26 9.32
N ALA A 348 12.27 4.74 8.55
CA ALA A 348 13.59 5.32 8.37
C ALA A 348 14.00 5.33 6.90
N ILE A 349 15.01 6.14 6.59
CA ILE A 349 15.67 6.21 5.28
C ILE A 349 17.11 5.77 5.50
N GLY A 350 17.58 4.79 4.72
CA GLY A 350 18.98 4.43 4.61
C GLY A 350 19.58 5.07 3.35
N LEU A 351 20.73 5.68 3.49
CA LEU A 351 21.54 6.16 2.40
C LEU A 351 22.64 5.15 2.08
N PHE A 352 22.67 4.71 0.86
CA PHE A 352 23.67 3.83 0.30
C PHE A 352 24.40 4.58 -0.81
N VAL A 353 25.68 4.32 -1.00
CA VAL A 353 26.49 4.99 -2.03
C VAL A 353 27.33 3.94 -2.74
N SER A 354 27.31 3.94 -4.07
CA SER A 354 28.14 3.06 -4.89
C SER A 354 29.61 3.53 -4.93
N ASP A 355 30.49 2.70 -5.42
CA ASP A 355 31.93 3.02 -5.52
C ASP A 355 32.23 4.23 -6.41
N ASP A 356 31.38 4.49 -7.42
CA ASP A 356 31.43 5.67 -8.28
C ASP A 356 30.72 6.91 -7.68
N GLY A 357 30.24 6.79 -6.44
CA GLY A 357 29.66 7.90 -5.69
C GLY A 357 28.19 8.20 -5.97
N ALA A 358 27.45 7.29 -6.63
CA ALA A 358 26.01 7.45 -6.87
C ALA A 358 25.19 7.11 -5.61
N PRO A 359 24.34 8.04 -5.11
CA PRO A 359 23.52 7.75 -3.92
C PRO A 359 22.25 6.96 -4.28
N LEU A 360 21.87 6.04 -3.39
CA LEU A 360 20.64 5.27 -3.39
C LEU A 360 19.94 5.47 -2.04
N LEU A 361 18.70 5.93 -2.05
CA LEU A 361 17.88 6.03 -0.86
C LEU A 361 16.90 4.85 -0.77
N LEU A 362 17.02 4.06 0.29
CA LEU A 362 16.08 3.01 0.64
C LEU A 362 15.24 3.43 1.85
N GLN A 363 13.93 3.26 1.77
CA GLN A 363 13.01 3.48 2.86
C GLN A 363 12.70 2.14 3.51
N ILE A 364 12.84 2.05 4.83
CA ILE A 364 12.35 0.95 5.63
C ILE A 364 11.11 1.41 6.41
N LYS A 365 10.03 0.63 6.34
CA LYS A 365 8.79 0.90 7.06
C LYS A 365 8.38 -0.32 7.87
N GLU A 366 7.90 -0.10 9.09
CA GLU A 366 7.26 -1.13 9.89
C GLU A 366 5.96 -1.59 9.22
N ALA A 367 5.79 -2.89 9.11
CA ALA A 367 4.58 -3.55 8.64
C ALA A 367 3.85 -4.17 9.82
N GLN A 368 2.62 -3.74 10.05
CA GLN A 368 1.73 -4.28 11.08
C GLN A 368 0.67 -5.18 10.44
N GLN A 369 -0.11 -5.86 11.26
CA GLN A 369 -1.29 -6.59 10.82
C GLN A 369 -2.23 -5.67 10.05
N SER A 370 -2.79 -6.13 8.93
CA SER A 370 -3.75 -5.35 8.17
C SER A 370 -5.05 -5.15 8.96
N VAL A 371 -5.59 -3.95 8.89
CA VAL A 371 -6.92 -3.65 9.48
C VAL A 371 -8.04 -4.48 8.83
N LEU A 372 -7.81 -5.04 7.65
CA LEU A 372 -8.77 -5.91 6.96
C LEU A 372 -8.79 -7.34 7.52
N GLU A 373 -7.74 -7.80 8.23
CA GLU A 373 -7.63 -9.20 8.65
C GLU A 373 -8.76 -9.63 9.60
N ALA A 374 -9.28 -8.71 10.41
CA ALA A 374 -10.41 -8.97 11.28
C ALA A 374 -11.72 -9.31 10.51
N PHE A 375 -11.81 -8.93 9.24
CA PHE A 375 -13.05 -9.00 8.46
C PHE A 375 -12.92 -9.82 7.18
N ALA A 376 -11.75 -9.82 6.55
CA ALA A 376 -11.49 -10.54 5.29
C ALA A 376 -10.79 -11.89 5.48
N GLY A 377 -10.41 -12.21 6.73
CA GLY A 377 -9.63 -13.38 7.11
C GLY A 377 -8.15 -13.09 7.28
N ALA A 378 -7.45 -13.95 8.01
CA ALA A 378 -6.03 -13.78 8.31
C ALA A 378 -5.16 -13.77 7.06
N SER A 379 -4.06 -13.02 7.12
CA SER A 379 -3.02 -13.04 6.09
C SER A 379 -2.45 -14.44 5.90
N ALA A 380 -2.19 -14.80 4.63
CA ALA A 380 -1.45 -16.02 4.29
C ALA A 380 0.05 -15.93 4.66
N TYR A 381 0.56 -14.74 4.94
CA TYR A 381 1.96 -14.47 5.26
C TYR A 381 2.13 -14.27 6.75
N LEU A 382 3.07 -14.99 7.36
CA LEU A 382 3.47 -14.79 8.76
C LEU A 382 4.24 -13.48 8.97
N ASN A 383 4.94 -13.02 7.94
CA ASN A 383 5.66 -11.76 7.96
C ASN A 383 4.80 -10.68 7.29
N HIS A 384 4.37 -9.68 8.05
CA HIS A 384 3.54 -8.60 7.51
C HIS A 384 4.28 -7.76 6.45
N GLY A 385 5.62 -7.66 6.50
CA GLY A 385 6.43 -7.04 5.45
C GLY A 385 6.35 -7.81 4.13
N GLU A 386 6.39 -9.15 4.19
CA GLU A 386 6.18 -10.03 3.03
C GLU A 386 4.80 -9.81 2.43
N ARG A 387 3.74 -9.77 3.27
CA ARG A 387 2.36 -9.45 2.82
C ARG A 387 2.31 -8.17 2.01
N VAL A 388 2.92 -7.09 2.52
CA VAL A 388 2.96 -5.78 1.84
C VAL A 388 3.67 -5.89 0.49
N ILE A 389 4.87 -6.51 0.45
CA ILE A 389 5.66 -6.61 -0.78
C ILE A 389 4.98 -7.47 -1.83
N VAL A 390 4.39 -8.60 -1.44
CA VAL A 390 3.67 -9.45 -2.39
C VAL A 390 2.44 -8.72 -2.94
N GLY A 391 1.67 -8.04 -2.09
CA GLY A 391 0.54 -7.22 -2.54
C GLY A 391 0.97 -6.10 -3.49
N GLU A 392 2.06 -5.39 -3.19
CA GLU A 392 2.61 -4.36 -4.07
C GLU A 392 3.03 -4.95 -5.43
N ARG A 393 3.75 -6.08 -5.45
CA ARG A 393 4.16 -6.77 -6.69
C ARG A 393 2.96 -7.27 -7.50
N MET A 394 1.91 -7.70 -6.85
CA MET A 394 0.70 -8.17 -7.51
C MET A 394 -0.06 -7.01 -8.14
N MET A 395 -0.20 -5.90 -7.46
CA MET A 395 -1.05 -4.79 -7.88
C MET A 395 -0.34 -3.79 -8.81
N GLN A 396 0.94 -3.48 -8.62
CA GLN A 396 1.65 -2.48 -9.43
C GLN A 396 2.06 -3.01 -10.80
N ALA A 397 1.97 -2.15 -11.84
CA ALA A 397 2.42 -2.47 -13.20
C ALA A 397 3.94 -2.50 -13.33
N ALA A 398 4.64 -1.67 -12.56
CA ALA A 398 6.10 -1.59 -12.53
C ALA A 398 6.53 -1.45 -11.07
N THR A 399 7.05 -2.53 -10.51
CA THR A 399 7.48 -2.56 -9.11
C THR A 399 8.93 -2.12 -8.98
N ASP A 400 9.25 -1.59 -7.83
CA ASP A 400 10.61 -1.30 -7.43
C ASP A 400 11.46 -2.59 -7.37
N ILE A 401 12.65 -2.54 -7.92
CA ILE A 401 13.58 -3.69 -7.96
C ILE A 401 14.17 -4.03 -6.59
N PHE A 402 14.19 -3.09 -5.65
CA PHE A 402 14.68 -3.27 -4.28
C PHE A 402 13.58 -3.60 -3.27
N LEU A 403 12.39 -4.03 -3.72
CA LEU A 403 11.34 -4.50 -2.82
C LEU A 403 11.79 -5.77 -2.08
N GLY A 404 11.80 -5.70 -0.75
CA GLY A 404 12.10 -6.83 0.12
C GLY A 404 11.55 -6.59 1.52
N TRP A 405 11.66 -7.57 2.39
CA TRP A 405 11.14 -7.53 3.75
C TRP A 405 12.16 -8.08 4.75
N THR A 406 11.93 -7.80 6.01
CA THR A 406 12.76 -8.32 7.08
C THR A 406 11.99 -8.41 8.39
N ARG A 407 12.58 -9.06 9.37
CA ARG A 407 12.13 -9.08 10.77
C ARG A 407 13.26 -8.64 11.66
N ASN A 408 13.02 -7.70 12.54
CA ASN A 408 14.00 -7.35 13.54
C ASN A 408 14.13 -8.49 14.58
N PRO A 409 15.31 -9.10 14.75
CA PRO A 409 15.47 -10.25 15.63
C PRO A 409 15.35 -9.89 17.12
N VAL A 410 15.55 -8.61 17.48
CA VAL A 410 15.53 -8.15 18.88
C VAL A 410 14.11 -7.92 19.39
N ASN A 411 13.29 -7.22 18.62
CA ASN A 411 11.92 -6.83 19.04
C ASN A 411 10.81 -7.57 18.28
N GLY A 412 11.16 -8.45 17.34
CA GLY A 412 10.22 -9.25 16.57
C GLY A 412 9.38 -8.49 15.55
N ARG A 413 9.55 -7.18 15.40
CA ARG A 413 8.78 -6.35 14.48
C ARG A 413 9.10 -6.70 13.02
N TYR A 414 8.10 -6.59 12.16
CA TYR A 414 8.20 -6.84 10.72
C TYR A 414 8.37 -5.53 9.97
N PHE A 415 9.18 -5.57 8.91
CA PHE A 415 9.48 -4.42 8.07
C PHE A 415 9.45 -4.78 6.60
N TYR A 416 9.21 -3.79 5.77
CA TYR A 416 9.49 -3.86 4.35
C TYR A 416 10.39 -2.70 3.91
N VAL A 417 11.14 -2.96 2.83
CA VAL A 417 12.12 -2.02 2.28
C VAL A 417 11.80 -1.78 0.81
N ARG A 418 11.91 -0.54 0.39
CA ARG A 418 11.76 -0.10 -1.00
C ARG A 418 12.61 1.12 -1.28
N ARG A 419 12.84 1.44 -2.54
CA ARG A 419 13.39 2.76 -2.90
C ARG A 419 12.46 3.85 -2.39
N LEU A 420 13.06 4.94 -1.92
CA LEU A 420 12.27 6.07 -1.50
C LEU A 420 11.51 6.65 -2.70
N LYS A 421 10.19 6.68 -2.57
CA LYS A 421 9.26 7.33 -3.51
C LYS A 421 8.60 8.48 -2.74
N ASP A 422 8.84 9.72 -3.14
CA ASP A 422 8.19 10.88 -2.52
C ASP A 422 7.62 11.79 -3.60
N SER A 423 6.70 11.22 -4.40
CA SER A 423 6.14 11.92 -5.55
C SER A 423 4.64 11.76 -5.61
N ARG A 424 3.94 12.79 -5.16
CA ARG A 424 2.49 12.89 -5.26
C ARG A 424 2.13 13.85 -6.39
N LEU A 425 1.42 13.37 -7.43
CA LEU A 425 0.85 14.26 -8.46
C LEU A 425 -0.25 15.17 -7.90
N ALA A 426 -0.95 14.72 -6.86
CA ALA A 426 -2.00 15.50 -6.21
C ALA A 426 -1.50 16.10 -4.89
N ASN A 427 -1.19 17.39 -4.92
CA ASN A 427 -1.29 18.19 -3.70
C ASN A 427 -2.76 18.49 -3.45
N ILE A 428 -3.35 17.78 -2.49
CA ILE A 428 -4.74 17.97 -2.08
C ILE A 428 -4.81 19.20 -1.18
N GLY A 429 -4.90 20.34 -1.79
CA GLY A 429 -5.04 21.64 -1.19
C GLY A 429 -5.75 22.59 -2.17
N THR A 430 -6.23 23.69 -1.73
CA THR A 430 -7.11 24.74 -2.25
C THR A 430 -7.16 25.11 -3.75
N ARG A 431 -6.52 24.36 -4.67
CA ARG A 431 -6.53 24.63 -6.13
C ARG A 431 -7.03 23.47 -6.99
N LEU A 432 -7.69 22.48 -6.39
CA LEU A 432 -7.91 21.18 -7.02
C LEU A 432 -9.27 20.98 -7.72
N GLU A 433 -10.22 21.90 -7.60
CA GLU A 433 -11.57 21.72 -8.18
C GLU A 433 -11.53 21.35 -9.66
N ALA A 434 -10.70 22.02 -10.45
CA ALA A 434 -10.63 21.77 -11.89
C ALA A 434 -9.84 20.50 -12.29
N GLU A 435 -8.96 20.01 -11.41
CA GLU A 435 -8.09 18.85 -11.69
C GLU A 435 -8.64 17.53 -11.11
N LEU A 436 -9.51 17.62 -10.07
CA LEU A 436 -10.10 16.45 -9.42
C LEU A 436 -10.85 15.50 -10.36
N PRO A 437 -11.65 15.97 -11.35
CA PRO A 437 -12.33 15.05 -12.27
C PRO A 437 -11.37 14.20 -13.09
N PHE A 438 -10.29 14.80 -13.61
CA PHE A 438 -9.22 14.07 -14.30
C PHE A 438 -8.55 13.06 -13.38
N TYR A 439 -8.20 13.49 -12.18
CA TYR A 439 -7.53 12.63 -11.19
C TYR A 439 -8.43 11.47 -10.74
N ALA A 440 -9.74 11.72 -10.53
CA ALA A 440 -10.72 10.69 -10.21
C ALA A 440 -10.81 9.62 -11.32
N ALA A 441 -10.85 10.05 -12.59
CA ALA A 441 -10.86 9.13 -13.72
C ALA A 441 -9.56 8.29 -13.79
N LEU A 442 -8.42 8.92 -13.52
CA LEU A 442 -7.12 8.25 -13.51
C LEU A 442 -7.01 7.22 -12.38
N CYS A 443 -7.43 7.57 -11.15
CA CYS A 443 -7.48 6.64 -10.01
C CYS A 443 -8.39 5.45 -10.30
N GLY A 444 -9.58 5.67 -10.87
CA GLY A 444 -10.50 4.59 -11.22
C GLY A 444 -9.90 3.61 -12.24
N ARG A 445 -9.27 4.11 -13.30
CA ARG A 445 -8.57 3.26 -14.29
C ARG A 445 -7.42 2.48 -13.66
N THR A 446 -6.63 3.13 -12.81
CA THR A 446 -5.50 2.51 -12.11
C THR A 446 -5.94 1.38 -11.18
N LEU A 447 -7.00 1.60 -10.40
CA LEU A 447 -7.54 0.58 -9.51
C LEU A 447 -8.09 -0.61 -10.30
N ALA A 448 -8.80 -0.36 -11.42
CA ALA A 448 -9.29 -1.43 -12.30
C ALA A 448 -8.14 -2.31 -12.82
N ARG A 449 -7.05 -1.70 -13.27
CA ARG A 449 -5.86 -2.43 -13.72
C ARG A 449 -5.22 -3.23 -12.57
N ALA A 450 -5.13 -2.64 -11.37
CA ALA A 450 -4.57 -3.32 -10.21
C ALA A 450 -5.42 -4.55 -9.82
N HIS A 451 -6.74 -4.42 -9.81
CA HIS A 451 -7.66 -5.51 -9.49
C HIS A 451 -7.69 -6.60 -10.58
N ALA A 452 -7.59 -6.23 -11.86
CA ALA A 452 -7.54 -7.20 -12.96
C ALA A 452 -6.32 -8.12 -12.92
N ARG A 453 -5.25 -7.76 -12.20
CA ARG A 453 -4.05 -8.60 -12.03
C ARG A 453 -4.21 -9.72 -11.00
N SER A 454 -5.20 -9.62 -10.13
CA SER A 454 -5.37 -10.57 -9.02
C SER A 454 -6.77 -11.18 -8.95
N GLY A 455 -7.77 -10.49 -9.46
CA GLY A 455 -9.15 -10.95 -9.52
C GLY A 455 -9.56 -11.43 -10.91
N ASP A 456 -10.75 -12.00 -10.99
CA ASP A 456 -11.37 -12.36 -12.25
C ASP A 456 -12.00 -11.13 -12.91
N ALA A 457 -11.28 -10.49 -13.85
CA ALA A 457 -11.75 -9.29 -14.54
C ALA A 457 -13.05 -9.54 -15.33
N VAL A 458 -13.26 -10.76 -15.83
CA VAL A 458 -14.46 -11.12 -16.62
C VAL A 458 -15.69 -11.22 -15.70
N ALA A 459 -15.58 -11.93 -14.57
CA ALA A 459 -16.65 -12.04 -13.58
C ALA A 459 -16.96 -10.67 -12.95
N LEU A 460 -15.95 -9.89 -12.58
CA LEU A 460 -16.11 -8.52 -12.08
C LEU A 460 -16.82 -7.62 -13.08
N SER A 461 -16.45 -7.70 -14.37
CA SER A 461 -17.12 -6.98 -15.44
C SER A 461 -18.57 -7.44 -15.63
N GLY A 462 -18.83 -8.75 -15.53
CA GLY A 462 -20.15 -9.35 -15.53
C GLY A 462 -21.05 -8.83 -14.41
N TYR A 463 -20.51 -8.73 -13.19
CA TYR A 463 -21.22 -8.15 -12.05
C TYR A 463 -21.58 -6.69 -12.28
N MET A 464 -20.61 -5.85 -12.68
CA MET A 464 -20.85 -4.41 -12.84
C MET A 464 -21.72 -4.05 -14.05
N GLY A 465 -21.73 -4.89 -15.09
CA GLY A 465 -22.49 -4.64 -16.31
C GLY A 465 -21.98 -3.47 -17.13
N ASP A 466 -22.72 -3.17 -18.21
CA ASP A 466 -22.34 -2.13 -19.17
C ASP A 466 -23.06 -0.79 -18.92
N ASP A 467 -24.13 -0.80 -18.12
CA ASP A 467 -24.90 0.37 -17.73
C ASP A 467 -24.21 1.20 -16.63
N SER A 468 -24.87 2.22 -16.12
CA SER A 468 -24.32 3.11 -15.10
C SER A 468 -24.87 2.88 -13.69
N GLU A 469 -25.62 1.80 -13.45
CA GLU A 469 -26.30 1.59 -12.17
C GLU A 469 -25.30 1.33 -11.05
N PHE A 470 -24.26 0.54 -11.32
CA PHE A 470 -23.16 0.36 -10.36
C PHE A 470 -22.48 1.70 -10.02
N ASP A 471 -22.20 2.55 -11.04
CA ASP A 471 -21.55 3.84 -10.85
C ASP A 471 -22.40 4.78 -9.97
N LYS A 472 -23.73 4.76 -10.16
CA LYS A 472 -24.68 5.54 -9.37
C LYS A 472 -24.75 5.03 -7.93
N ALA A 473 -24.87 3.71 -7.77
CA ALA A 473 -25.00 3.08 -6.46
C ALA A 473 -23.79 3.39 -5.56
N ILE A 474 -22.57 3.23 -6.08
CA ILE A 474 -21.34 3.55 -5.33
C ILE A 474 -21.25 5.06 -5.03
N ALA A 475 -21.68 5.93 -5.94
CA ALA A 475 -21.68 7.37 -5.70
C ALA A 475 -22.67 7.78 -4.58
N GLU A 476 -23.84 7.17 -4.50
CA GLU A 476 -24.79 7.41 -3.40
C GLU A 476 -24.24 6.90 -2.06
N PHE A 477 -23.67 5.68 -2.03
CA PHE A 477 -22.93 5.21 -0.85
C PHE A 477 -21.83 6.20 -0.43
N ALA A 478 -21.06 6.70 -1.39
CA ALA A 478 -19.97 7.62 -1.12
C ALA A 478 -20.46 8.92 -0.47
N MET A 479 -21.59 9.46 -0.88
CA MET A 479 -22.18 10.66 -0.27
C MET A 479 -22.65 10.39 1.16
N ALA A 480 -23.38 9.28 1.37
CA ALA A 480 -23.86 8.89 2.70
C ALA A 480 -22.70 8.64 3.68
N TYR A 481 -21.64 7.94 3.23
CA TYR A 481 -20.46 7.68 4.05
C TYR A 481 -19.57 8.92 4.23
N ALA A 482 -19.57 9.85 3.28
CA ALA A 482 -18.89 11.15 3.47
C ALA A 482 -19.54 11.97 4.59
N ASP A 483 -20.87 11.90 4.74
CA ASP A 483 -21.60 12.49 5.88
C ASP A 483 -21.21 11.80 7.19
N GLN A 484 -21.07 10.46 7.18
CA GLN A 484 -20.59 9.72 8.35
C GLN A 484 -19.14 10.11 8.69
N THR A 485 -18.26 10.17 7.72
CA THR A 485 -16.86 10.61 7.91
C THR A 485 -16.80 11.99 8.58
N LYS A 486 -17.68 12.91 8.20
CA LYS A 486 -17.77 14.25 8.81
C LYS A 486 -18.25 14.18 10.27
N ARG A 487 -19.21 13.29 10.59
CA ARG A 487 -19.66 13.05 11.96
C ARG A 487 -18.54 12.46 12.83
N ASP A 488 -17.85 11.45 12.33
CA ASP A 488 -16.73 10.81 13.03
C ASP A 488 -15.56 11.77 13.26
N TRP A 489 -15.26 12.61 12.26
CA TRP A 489 -14.27 13.69 12.41
C TRP A 489 -14.66 14.69 13.51
N ARG A 490 -15.94 15.07 13.62
CA ARG A 490 -16.42 15.91 14.74
C ARG A 490 -16.26 15.20 16.07
N GLY A 491 -16.55 13.90 16.15
CA GLY A 491 -16.29 13.09 17.34
C GLY A 491 -14.83 13.12 17.76
N LEU A 492 -13.88 13.06 16.79
CA LEU A 492 -12.45 13.26 17.09
C LEU A 492 -12.17 14.65 17.67
N LEU A 493 -12.77 15.74 17.12
CA LEU A 493 -12.59 17.09 17.66
C LEU A 493 -13.13 17.21 19.08
N ASP A 494 -14.28 16.61 19.35
CA ASP A 494 -14.89 16.60 20.69
C ASP A 494 -14.03 15.81 21.69
N ALA A 495 -13.48 14.67 21.28
CA ALA A 495 -12.56 13.88 22.10
C ALA A 495 -11.24 14.65 22.42
N ILE A 496 -10.72 15.41 21.46
CA ILE A 496 -9.55 16.30 21.69
C ILE A 496 -9.93 17.40 22.67
N LYS A 497 -11.07 18.05 22.49
CA LYS A 497 -11.56 19.12 23.39
C LYS A 497 -11.79 18.61 24.81
N ALA A 498 -12.28 17.40 24.96
CA ALA A 498 -12.50 16.74 26.25
C ALA A 498 -11.21 16.17 26.90
N GLY A 499 -10.04 16.31 26.25
CA GLY A 499 -8.77 15.80 26.76
C GLY A 499 -8.59 14.27 26.67
N ARG A 500 -9.51 13.53 26.01
CA ARG A 500 -9.37 12.08 25.78
C ARG A 500 -8.22 11.76 24.82
N ILE A 501 -7.92 12.67 23.90
CA ILE A 501 -6.85 12.57 22.91
C ILE A 501 -6.05 13.87 22.92
N THR A 502 -4.72 13.74 22.97
CA THR A 502 -3.80 14.89 22.83
C THR A 502 -3.47 15.07 21.35
N ALA A 503 -3.63 16.29 20.84
CA ALA A 503 -3.26 16.69 19.49
C ALA A 503 -2.32 17.91 19.53
N ASP A 504 -1.05 17.72 19.20
CA ASP A 504 -0.05 18.78 19.21
C ASP A 504 0.01 19.50 17.87
N ALA A 505 -0.32 20.79 17.88
CA ALA A 505 -0.32 21.63 16.68
C ALA A 505 1.08 22.18 16.33
N GLN A 506 2.04 22.17 17.25
CA GLN A 506 3.35 22.80 17.04
C GLN A 506 4.23 22.07 16.03
N HIS A 507 3.90 20.81 15.70
CA HIS A 507 4.66 19.95 14.79
C HIS A 507 3.96 19.72 13.43
N VAL A 508 2.91 20.48 13.11
CA VAL A 508 2.19 20.33 11.83
C VAL A 508 2.78 21.29 10.79
N SER A 509 3.72 20.82 9.99
CA SER A 509 4.02 21.50 8.72
C SER A 509 2.82 21.38 7.78
N PRO A 510 2.41 22.43 7.06
CA PRO A 510 1.36 22.33 6.06
C PRO A 510 1.77 21.32 4.99
N THR A 511 0.95 20.29 4.80
CA THR A 511 1.10 19.21 3.80
C THR A 511 0.51 19.63 2.46
#